data_3b48ef16d727e45f85c103ebed5f149e
#
_entry.id   3b48ef16d727e45f85c103ebed5f149e
#
_cell.length_a   1.000
_cell.length_b   1.000
_cell.length_c   1.000
_cell.angle_alpha   90.00
_cell.angle_beta   90.00
_cell.angle_gamma   90.00
#
_symmetry.space_group_name_H-M   'P 1'
#
loop_
_entity.id
_entity.type
_entity.pdbx_description
1 polymer ?
#
loop_
_entity_poly.entity_id
_entity_poly.type
_entity_poly.pdbx_seq_one_letter_code
_entity_poly.pdbx_strand_id
1 'polypeptide(L)'
;EELAIPVYTETEIKDGALGAPRVTVEEVYSRIYEDLSTAIEILDTYGELNQRASKLEVDADVARVILAYAMLNHGNKDITVADGKNAYEIAVELATAVITSGKYPMLKKAELTTTGFADVAASNWMWGQDVTVETRTALASFFGQVDVHTYSYAQAGDTKAIDTKLYDEIAATKWDAR
;
A
#
# COMPACT_ATOMS: atom_id res chain seq x y z
N GLU A 1 -26.93 7.77 5.89
CA GLU A 1 -25.61 7.15 6.14
C GLU A 1 -25.34 6.13 5.04
N GLU A 2 -24.15 6.19 4.45
CA GLU A 2 -23.74 5.27 3.38
C GLU A 2 -23.26 3.96 4.00
N LEU A 3 -23.81 2.82 3.52
CA LEU A 3 -23.44 1.50 4.01
C LEU A 3 -22.22 0.96 3.24
N ALA A 4 -21.22 0.52 4.00
CA ALA A 4 -20.00 -0.10 3.48
C ALA A 4 -20.10 -1.63 3.43
N ILE A 5 -19.25 -2.32 4.15
CA ILE A 5 -19.09 -3.78 4.19
C ILE A 5 -19.51 -4.34 5.55
N PRO A 6 -19.84 -5.63 5.67
CA PRO A 6 -19.88 -6.30 6.96
C PRO A 6 -18.49 -6.30 7.61
N VAL A 7 -18.42 -6.00 8.90
CA VAL A 7 -17.20 -6.13 9.71
C VAL A 7 -17.41 -7.26 10.72
N TYR A 8 -16.48 -8.19 10.74
CA TYR A 8 -16.50 -9.32 11.67
C TYR A 8 -15.37 -9.17 12.69
N THR A 9 -15.69 -9.40 13.94
CA THR A 9 -14.69 -9.52 15.00
C THR A 9 -14.02 -10.91 14.95
N GLU A 10 -12.86 -11.04 15.60
CA GLU A 10 -12.17 -12.33 15.70
C GLU A 10 -13.03 -13.41 16.35
N THR A 11 -13.85 -13.04 17.34
CA THR A 11 -14.76 -13.95 18.03
C THR A 11 -15.85 -14.45 17.08
N GLU A 12 -16.46 -13.54 16.34
CA GLU A 12 -17.51 -13.90 15.35
C GLU A 12 -16.97 -14.81 14.26
N ILE A 13 -15.74 -14.59 13.79
CA ILE A 13 -15.07 -15.46 12.81
C ILE A 13 -14.84 -16.86 13.41
N LYS A 14 -14.34 -16.96 14.63
CA LYS A 14 -14.10 -18.23 15.32
C LYS A 14 -15.38 -19.01 15.57
N ASP A 15 -16.46 -18.33 15.88
CA ASP A 15 -17.78 -18.93 16.12
C ASP A 15 -18.51 -19.28 14.82
N GLY A 16 -17.91 -19.01 13.66
CA GLY A 16 -18.47 -19.28 12.34
C GLY A 16 -19.68 -18.41 12.00
N ALA A 17 -19.75 -17.20 12.56
CA ALA A 17 -20.82 -16.26 12.27
C ALA A 17 -20.84 -15.89 10.78
N LEU A 18 -22.00 -16.00 10.16
CA LEU A 18 -22.23 -15.64 8.77
C LEU A 18 -23.38 -14.64 8.68
N GLY A 19 -23.31 -13.72 7.71
CA GLY A 19 -24.39 -12.82 7.41
C GLY A 19 -24.51 -11.61 8.34
N ALA A 20 -23.39 -11.12 8.89
CA ALA A 20 -23.42 -9.84 9.61
C ALA A 20 -23.94 -8.71 8.72
N PRO A 21 -24.72 -7.75 9.29
CA PRO A 21 -25.19 -6.60 8.55
C PRO A 21 -24.00 -5.73 8.08
N ARG A 22 -24.22 -5.00 7.00
CA ARG A 22 -23.27 -3.97 6.57
C ARG A 22 -23.24 -2.84 7.59
N VAL A 23 -22.05 -2.40 7.94
CA VAL A 23 -21.85 -1.21 8.77
C VAL A 23 -21.73 0.04 7.90
N THR A 24 -21.70 1.22 8.51
CA THR A 24 -21.50 2.47 7.80
C THR A 24 -20.06 2.64 7.32
N VAL A 25 -19.84 3.51 6.34
CA VAL A 25 -18.50 3.89 5.88
C VAL A 25 -17.65 4.45 7.04
N GLU A 26 -18.26 5.29 7.87
CA GLU A 26 -17.60 5.90 9.04
C GLU A 26 -17.14 4.84 10.06
N GLU A 27 -17.96 3.83 10.33
CA GLU A 27 -17.58 2.74 11.23
C GLU A 27 -16.40 1.93 10.70
N VAL A 28 -16.33 1.71 9.38
CA VAL A 28 -15.17 1.05 8.77
C VAL A 28 -13.90 1.88 8.91
N TYR A 29 -13.96 3.19 8.63
CA TYR A 29 -12.79 4.07 8.77
C TYR A 29 -12.37 4.24 10.23
N SER A 30 -13.30 4.31 11.17
CA SER A 30 -12.98 4.31 12.61
C SER A 30 -12.22 3.05 13.00
N ARG A 31 -12.65 1.90 12.53
CA ARG A 31 -11.96 0.63 12.77
C ARG A 31 -10.56 0.60 12.16
N ILE A 32 -10.41 1.05 10.92
CA ILE A 32 -9.10 1.16 10.26
C ILE A 32 -8.16 2.06 11.06
N TYR A 33 -8.67 3.20 11.54
CA TYR A 33 -7.89 4.13 12.35
C TYR A 33 -7.44 3.49 13.67
N GLU A 34 -8.35 2.87 14.41
CA GLU A 34 -8.07 2.23 15.69
C GLU A 34 -7.04 1.10 15.54
N ASP A 35 -7.25 0.19 14.60
CA ASP A 35 -6.37 -0.96 14.39
C ASP A 35 -4.96 -0.53 13.97
N LEU A 36 -4.84 0.42 13.03
CA LEU A 36 -3.53 0.89 12.56
C LEU A 36 -2.84 1.78 13.59
N SER A 37 -3.57 2.60 14.36
CA SER A 37 -2.99 3.39 15.44
C SER A 37 -2.43 2.49 16.55
N THR A 38 -3.16 1.45 16.92
CA THR A 38 -2.69 0.44 17.87
C THR A 38 -1.46 -0.30 17.32
N ALA A 39 -1.47 -0.66 16.05
CA ALA A 39 -0.33 -1.31 15.41
C ALA A 39 0.92 -0.41 15.42
N ILE A 40 0.77 0.88 15.13
CA ILE A 40 1.87 1.87 15.19
C ILE A 40 2.45 1.93 16.60
N GLU A 41 1.61 2.05 17.64
CA GLU A 41 2.04 2.11 19.03
C GLU A 41 2.82 0.85 19.45
N ILE A 42 2.32 -0.32 19.10
CA ILE A 42 2.98 -1.59 19.38
C ILE A 42 4.32 -1.67 18.64
N LEU A 43 4.35 -1.36 17.35
CA LEU A 43 5.56 -1.43 16.53
C LEU A 43 6.62 -0.39 16.91
N ASP A 44 6.21 0.80 17.37
CA ASP A 44 7.14 1.78 17.92
C ASP A 44 7.75 1.31 19.26
N THR A 45 6.92 0.73 20.12
CA THR A 45 7.36 0.28 21.46
C THR A 45 8.32 -0.92 21.36
N TYR A 46 8.04 -1.85 20.49
CA TYR A 46 8.79 -3.11 20.36
C TYR A 46 9.75 -3.17 19.19
N GLY A 47 9.67 -2.21 18.26
CA GLY A 47 10.48 -2.18 17.02
C GLY A 47 11.97 -2.04 17.26
N GLU A 48 12.40 -1.42 18.35
CA GLU A 48 13.81 -1.35 18.73
C GLU A 48 14.35 -2.73 19.17
N LEU A 49 13.51 -3.57 19.73
CA LEU A 49 13.84 -4.90 20.21
C LEU A 49 13.74 -5.96 19.08
N ASN A 50 12.86 -5.71 18.11
CA ASN A 50 12.56 -6.63 17.02
C ASN A 50 12.58 -5.86 15.69
N GLN A 51 13.75 -5.43 15.27
CA GLN A 51 13.91 -4.83 13.94
C GLN A 51 13.51 -5.84 12.86
N ARG A 52 12.69 -5.40 11.92
CA ARG A 52 12.33 -6.26 10.78
C ARG A 52 13.56 -6.76 10.04
N ALA A 53 13.56 -8.03 9.68
CA ALA A 53 14.67 -8.66 8.98
C ALA A 53 14.83 -8.15 7.54
N SER A 54 13.74 -7.74 6.93
CA SER A 54 13.72 -7.23 5.55
C SER A 54 12.55 -6.28 5.31
N LYS A 55 12.54 -5.63 4.15
CA LYS A 55 11.43 -4.80 3.69
C LYS A 55 10.20 -5.60 3.20
N LEU A 56 10.22 -6.91 3.34
CA LEU A 56 9.04 -7.77 3.13
C LEU A 56 8.13 -7.77 4.38
N GLU A 57 8.65 -7.35 5.52
CA GLU A 57 7.94 -7.24 6.79
C GLU A 57 7.45 -5.81 7.03
N VAL A 58 6.41 -5.68 7.83
CA VAL A 58 5.82 -4.38 8.21
C VAL A 58 6.53 -3.83 9.44
N ASP A 59 6.83 -2.53 9.43
CA ASP A 59 7.26 -1.75 10.59
C ASP A 59 6.28 -0.60 10.87
N ALA A 60 6.55 0.18 11.90
CA ALA A 60 5.71 1.31 12.30
C ALA A 60 5.57 2.36 11.18
N ASP A 61 6.63 2.59 10.39
CA ASP A 61 6.57 3.57 9.30
C ASP A 61 5.69 3.09 8.15
N VAL A 62 5.70 1.79 7.85
CA VAL A 62 4.76 1.18 6.88
C VAL A 62 3.32 1.31 7.37
N ALA A 63 3.06 1.01 8.64
CA ALA A 63 1.73 1.17 9.23
C ALA A 63 1.26 2.65 9.18
N ARG A 64 2.16 3.61 9.46
CA ARG A 64 1.87 5.06 9.32
C ARG A 64 1.47 5.44 7.89
N VAL A 65 2.17 4.95 6.89
CA VAL A 65 1.84 5.26 5.49
C VAL A 65 0.52 4.62 5.08
N ILE A 66 0.24 3.40 5.50
CA ILE A 66 -1.05 2.75 5.24
C ILE A 66 -2.19 3.55 5.88
N LEU A 67 -2.03 3.99 7.14
CA LEU A 67 -3.02 4.83 7.80
C LEU A 67 -3.17 6.19 7.12
N ALA A 68 -2.06 6.84 6.74
CA ALA A 68 -2.11 8.10 6.00
C ALA A 68 -2.89 7.96 4.69
N TYR A 69 -2.71 6.84 3.99
CA TYR A 69 -3.43 6.54 2.76
C TYR A 69 -4.93 6.32 3.01
N ALA A 70 -5.28 5.60 4.08
CA ALA A 70 -6.67 5.40 4.48
C ALA A 70 -7.34 6.73 4.81
N MET A 71 -6.69 7.59 5.61
CA MET A 71 -7.20 8.89 5.99
C MET A 71 -7.34 9.84 4.79
N LEU A 72 -6.41 9.82 3.86
CA LEU A 72 -6.50 10.58 2.61
C LEU A 72 -7.71 10.15 1.77
N ASN A 73 -7.99 8.86 1.70
CA ASN A 73 -9.15 8.32 0.99
C ASN A 73 -10.48 8.55 1.74
N HIS A 74 -10.47 8.57 3.06
CA HIS A 74 -11.63 8.97 3.84
C HIS A 74 -12.09 10.39 3.49
N GLY A 75 -11.13 11.31 3.35
CA GLY A 75 -11.29 12.60 2.66
C GLY A 75 -12.28 13.58 3.29
N ASN A 76 -12.84 13.30 4.45
CA ASN A 76 -13.84 14.16 5.08
C ASN A 76 -13.17 15.16 6.03
N LYS A 77 -13.16 16.44 5.64
CA LYS A 77 -12.60 17.54 6.43
C LYS A 77 -13.54 18.02 7.55
N ASP A 78 -14.81 17.68 7.48
CA ASP A 78 -15.83 18.20 8.36
C ASP A 78 -16.11 17.26 9.56
N ILE A 79 -15.51 16.06 9.53
CA ILE A 79 -15.60 15.06 10.61
C ILE A 79 -14.27 15.01 11.38
N THR A 80 -14.36 15.15 12.68
CA THR A 80 -13.24 14.89 13.59
C THR A 80 -13.07 13.38 13.75
N VAL A 81 -11.90 12.87 13.39
CA VAL A 81 -11.57 11.44 13.48
C VAL A 81 -10.98 11.14 14.86
N ALA A 82 -9.93 11.85 15.26
CA ALA A 82 -9.27 11.67 16.56
C ALA A 82 -8.53 12.94 16.99
N ASP A 83 -8.34 13.12 18.29
CA ASP A 83 -7.55 14.20 18.90
C ASP A 83 -7.90 15.60 18.39
N GLY A 84 -9.15 15.84 18.06
CA GLY A 84 -9.62 17.10 17.50
C GLY A 84 -9.22 17.33 16.03
N LYS A 85 -8.65 16.33 15.35
CA LYS A 85 -8.15 16.40 13.98
C LYS A 85 -9.11 15.70 13.00
N ASN A 86 -9.19 16.24 11.79
CA ASN A 86 -9.86 15.58 10.67
C ASN A 86 -8.90 14.61 9.94
N ALA A 87 -9.44 13.84 9.00
CA ALA A 87 -8.68 12.82 8.27
C ALA A 87 -7.47 13.39 7.52
N TYR A 88 -7.58 14.56 6.90
CA TYR A 88 -6.46 15.18 6.18
C TYR A 88 -5.34 15.63 7.10
N GLU A 89 -5.67 16.18 8.27
CA GLU A 89 -4.68 16.61 9.27
C GLU A 89 -3.89 15.40 9.78
N ILE A 90 -4.57 14.29 10.06
CA ILE A 90 -3.93 13.04 10.45
C ILE A 90 -3.04 12.49 9.32
N ALA A 91 -3.53 12.48 8.07
CA ALA A 91 -2.74 12.03 6.93
C ALA A 91 -1.44 12.85 6.76
N VAL A 92 -1.53 14.17 6.88
CA VAL A 92 -0.37 15.07 6.81
C VAL A 92 0.63 14.79 7.94
N GLU A 93 0.16 14.62 9.16
CA GLU A 93 1.02 14.34 10.31
C GLU A 93 1.78 13.03 10.15
N LEU A 94 1.09 11.94 9.79
CA LEU A 94 1.68 10.63 9.59
C LEU A 94 2.69 10.62 8.43
N ALA A 95 2.34 11.21 7.31
CA ALA A 95 3.25 11.32 6.15
C ALA A 95 4.49 12.17 6.51
N THR A 96 4.30 13.28 7.22
CA THR A 96 5.41 14.14 7.65
C THR A 96 6.34 13.41 8.60
N ALA A 97 5.83 12.63 9.55
CA ALA A 97 6.64 11.82 10.46
C ALA A 97 7.56 10.86 9.69
N VAL A 98 7.05 10.18 8.67
CA VAL A 98 7.84 9.27 7.85
C VAL A 98 8.86 10.02 6.98
N ILE A 99 8.49 11.13 6.35
CA ILE A 99 9.40 11.93 5.52
C ILE A 99 10.55 12.49 6.36
N THR A 100 10.25 13.04 7.54
CA THR A 100 11.26 13.64 8.43
C THR A 100 12.16 12.62 9.11
N SER A 101 11.78 11.35 9.15
CA SER A 101 12.65 10.27 9.63
C SER A 101 13.94 10.13 8.81
N GLY A 102 13.92 10.53 7.54
CA GLY A 102 15.05 10.42 6.61
C GLY A 102 15.43 8.97 6.22
N LYS A 103 14.67 7.97 6.67
CA LYS A 103 14.96 6.55 6.40
C LYS A 103 14.77 6.17 4.93
N TYR A 104 13.87 6.88 4.22
CA TYR A 104 13.47 6.55 2.84
C TYR A 104 13.74 7.74 1.92
N PRO A 105 14.98 7.90 1.46
CA PRO A 105 15.36 9.03 0.62
C PRO A 105 14.64 8.97 -0.74
N MET A 106 14.19 10.13 -1.23
CA MET A 106 13.67 10.23 -2.58
C MET A 106 14.80 10.04 -3.60
N LEU A 107 14.54 9.23 -4.61
CA LEU A 107 15.48 9.03 -5.72
C LEU A 107 15.60 10.30 -6.57
N LYS A 108 16.80 10.55 -7.07
CA LYS A 108 17.02 11.54 -8.11
C LYS A 108 16.50 11.02 -9.46
N LYS A 109 16.14 11.92 -10.36
CA LYS A 109 15.62 11.57 -11.68
C LYS A 109 16.48 10.57 -12.44
N ALA A 110 17.81 10.69 -12.37
CA ALA A 110 18.75 9.77 -13.04
C ALA A 110 18.72 8.34 -12.45
N GLU A 111 18.34 8.19 -11.19
CA GLU A 111 18.28 6.90 -10.49
C GLU A 111 16.97 6.14 -10.78
N LEU A 112 15.90 6.86 -11.16
CA LEU A 112 14.60 6.25 -11.46
C LEU A 112 14.66 5.27 -12.63
N THR A 113 15.53 5.50 -13.60
CA THR A 113 15.67 4.67 -14.81
C THR A 113 16.65 3.52 -14.65
N THR A 114 17.37 3.45 -13.53
CA THR A 114 18.43 2.43 -13.33
C THR A 114 18.07 1.41 -12.26
N THR A 115 17.77 1.85 -11.05
CA THR A 115 17.60 0.95 -9.89
C THR A 115 16.28 1.16 -9.14
N GLY A 116 15.55 2.22 -9.47
CA GLY A 116 14.47 2.75 -8.63
C GLY A 116 13.33 1.78 -8.30
N PHE A 117 13.03 0.82 -9.17
CA PHE A 117 11.90 -0.12 -8.98
C PHE A 117 12.29 -1.59 -9.14
N ALA A 118 13.58 -1.91 -9.21
CA ALA A 118 14.06 -3.25 -9.50
C ALA A 118 14.42 -4.07 -8.26
N ASP A 119 14.59 -3.43 -7.10
CA ASP A 119 15.08 -4.07 -5.88
C ASP A 119 14.34 -3.52 -4.66
N VAL A 120 13.60 -4.39 -3.98
CA VAL A 120 12.89 -4.05 -2.73
C VAL A 120 13.84 -3.65 -1.60
N ALA A 121 15.11 -4.11 -1.64
CA ALA A 121 16.13 -3.74 -0.66
C ALA A 121 16.67 -2.31 -0.86
N ALA A 122 16.43 -1.67 -2.01
CA ALA A 122 16.86 -0.31 -2.26
C ALA A 122 16.37 0.67 -1.19
N SER A 123 17.18 1.69 -0.87
CA SER A 123 16.94 2.58 0.27
C SER A 123 15.60 3.34 0.21
N ASN A 124 15.13 3.66 -1.00
CA ASN A 124 13.88 4.38 -1.23
C ASN A 124 12.61 3.53 -1.03
N TRP A 125 12.72 2.20 -1.01
CA TRP A 125 11.59 1.32 -0.75
C TRP A 125 11.28 1.24 0.74
N MET A 126 10.01 1.32 1.07
CA MET A 126 9.53 1.14 2.44
C MET A 126 9.11 -0.31 2.69
N TRP A 127 8.34 -0.86 1.77
CA TRP A 127 7.77 -2.19 1.86
C TRP A 127 7.52 -2.74 0.47
N GLY A 128 7.61 -4.05 0.31
CA GLY A 128 7.35 -4.73 -0.96
C GLY A 128 7.14 -6.21 -0.78
N GLN A 129 6.85 -6.88 -1.87
CA GLN A 129 6.71 -8.33 -1.95
C GLN A 129 7.70 -8.86 -2.97
N ASP A 130 8.42 -9.91 -2.62
CA ASP A 130 9.23 -10.63 -3.60
C ASP A 130 8.32 -11.42 -4.54
N VAL A 131 8.61 -11.32 -5.82
CA VAL A 131 8.02 -12.18 -6.83
C VAL A 131 8.88 -13.41 -6.96
N THR A 132 8.55 -14.44 -6.20
CA THR A 132 9.27 -15.72 -6.23
C THR A 132 8.70 -16.63 -7.33
N VAL A 133 9.41 -17.73 -7.61
CA VAL A 133 8.93 -18.75 -8.55
C VAL A 133 7.57 -19.30 -8.10
N GLU A 134 7.38 -19.49 -6.80
CA GLU A 134 6.13 -20.00 -6.23
C GLU A 134 4.97 -19.02 -6.40
N THR A 135 5.21 -17.71 -6.25
CA THR A 135 4.16 -16.70 -6.35
C THR A 135 3.78 -16.35 -7.79
N ARG A 136 4.65 -16.64 -8.76
CA ARG A 136 4.45 -16.35 -10.19
C ARG A 136 4.06 -17.56 -11.05
N THR A 137 3.87 -18.74 -10.47
CA THR A 137 3.68 -20.00 -11.21
C THR A 137 2.33 -20.16 -11.90
N ALA A 138 1.34 -19.35 -11.61
CA ALA A 138 0.06 -19.42 -12.31
C ALA A 138 0.18 -18.79 -13.71
N LEU A 139 -0.14 -19.54 -14.75
CA LEU A 139 -0.16 -19.06 -16.15
C LEU A 139 -0.93 -17.74 -16.32
N ALA A 140 -2.02 -17.57 -15.58
CA ALA A 140 -2.86 -16.38 -15.62
C ALA A 140 -2.47 -15.31 -14.58
N SER A 141 -1.29 -15.41 -13.92
CA SER A 141 -0.83 -14.41 -12.99
C SER A 141 -0.61 -13.07 -13.68
N PHE A 142 -0.69 -11.98 -12.93
CA PHE A 142 -0.39 -10.63 -13.44
C PHE A 142 0.99 -10.61 -14.12
N PHE A 143 2.02 -11.12 -13.47
CA PHE A 143 3.38 -11.15 -14.02
C PHE A 143 3.47 -12.02 -15.27
N GLY A 144 2.80 -13.17 -15.31
CA GLY A 144 2.75 -14.03 -16.47
C GLY A 144 2.08 -13.40 -17.70
N GLN A 145 1.28 -12.36 -17.52
CA GLN A 145 0.63 -11.64 -18.61
C GLN A 145 1.44 -10.47 -19.17
N VAL A 146 2.33 -9.88 -18.36
CA VAL A 146 3.09 -8.67 -18.72
C VAL A 146 4.59 -8.90 -18.83
N ASP A 147 5.14 -9.92 -18.19
CA ASP A 147 6.57 -10.20 -18.13
C ASP A 147 6.96 -11.32 -19.10
N VAL A 148 7.78 -10.98 -20.08
CA VAL A 148 8.28 -11.94 -21.09
C VAL A 148 9.32 -12.93 -20.54
N HIS A 149 9.85 -12.72 -19.36
CA HIS A 149 10.82 -13.63 -18.72
C HIS A 149 10.15 -14.71 -17.88
N THR A 150 8.87 -14.55 -17.54
CA THR A 150 8.09 -15.56 -16.84
C THR A 150 7.43 -16.51 -17.84
N TYR A 151 7.62 -17.82 -17.64
CA TYR A 151 6.95 -18.81 -18.50
C TYR A 151 5.43 -18.73 -18.37
N SER A 152 4.79 -18.02 -19.27
CA SER A 152 3.35 -17.80 -19.29
C SER A 152 2.89 -17.20 -20.63
N TYR A 153 1.71 -16.59 -20.67
CA TYR A 153 1.10 -16.03 -21.87
C TYR A 153 1.95 -14.96 -22.55
N ALA A 154 2.60 -14.08 -21.78
CA ALA A 154 3.46 -13.05 -22.34
C ALA A 154 4.65 -13.64 -23.08
N GLN A 155 5.31 -14.67 -22.53
CA GLN A 155 6.40 -15.38 -23.21
C GLN A 155 5.92 -16.14 -24.44
N ALA A 156 4.69 -16.64 -24.44
CA ALA A 156 4.07 -17.32 -25.59
C ALA A 156 3.64 -16.35 -26.70
N GLY A 157 3.81 -15.05 -26.52
CA GLY A 157 3.49 -14.03 -27.53
C GLY A 157 2.16 -13.30 -27.31
N ASP A 158 1.41 -13.61 -26.24
CA ASP A 158 0.16 -12.90 -25.88
C ASP A 158 0.39 -11.95 -24.71
N THR A 159 1.31 -11.01 -24.90
CA THR A 159 1.66 -10.02 -23.88
C THR A 159 0.56 -8.97 -23.71
N LYS A 160 0.13 -8.72 -22.48
CA LYS A 160 -0.70 -7.57 -22.16
C LYS A 160 0.19 -6.33 -22.07
N ALA A 161 -0.15 -5.32 -22.81
CA ALA A 161 0.60 -4.07 -22.87
C ALA A 161 -0.35 -2.87 -22.77
N ILE A 162 0.22 -1.73 -22.53
CA ILE A 162 -0.52 -0.46 -22.61
C ILE A 162 -1.08 -0.27 -24.03
N ASP A 163 -2.25 0.33 -24.12
CA ASP A 163 -2.85 0.70 -25.41
C ASP A 163 -1.90 1.64 -26.19
N THR A 164 -1.70 1.34 -27.48
CA THR A 164 -0.74 2.07 -28.32
C THR A 164 -1.07 3.55 -28.41
N LYS A 165 -2.35 3.91 -28.51
CA LYS A 165 -2.77 5.32 -28.56
C LYS A 165 -2.42 6.06 -27.28
N LEU A 166 -2.65 5.43 -26.12
CA LEU A 166 -2.27 6.01 -24.83
C LEU A 166 -0.75 6.15 -24.71
N TYR A 167 0.01 5.14 -25.17
CA TYR A 167 1.47 5.22 -25.20
C TYR A 167 1.97 6.39 -26.06
N ASP A 168 1.41 6.58 -27.25
CA ASP A 168 1.77 7.66 -28.15
C ASP A 168 1.43 9.03 -27.56
N GLU A 169 0.30 9.17 -26.89
CA GLU A 169 -0.09 10.39 -26.17
C GLU A 169 0.91 10.73 -25.03
N ILE A 170 1.33 9.75 -24.26
CA ILE A 170 2.34 9.91 -23.21
C ILE A 170 3.68 10.34 -23.82
N ALA A 171 4.14 9.66 -24.85
CA ALA A 171 5.38 10.00 -25.55
C ALA A 171 5.37 11.41 -26.15
N ALA A 172 4.25 11.80 -26.76
CA ALA A 172 4.06 13.12 -27.35
C ALA A 172 4.09 14.25 -26.31
N THR A 173 3.59 14.00 -25.10
CA THR A 173 3.58 14.99 -23.99
C THR A 173 4.85 14.99 -23.17
N LYS A 174 5.78 14.07 -23.39
CA LYS A 174 7.03 13.90 -22.64
C LYS A 174 6.82 13.70 -21.12
N TRP A 175 5.76 13.03 -20.76
CA TRP A 175 5.42 12.73 -19.35
C TRP A 175 6.36 11.71 -18.71
N ASP A 176 7.07 10.95 -19.51
CA ASP A 176 8.07 9.95 -19.14
C ASP A 176 9.24 10.52 -18.31
N ALA A 177 9.33 11.82 -18.22
CA ALA A 177 10.44 12.51 -17.57
C ALA A 177 10.20 12.85 -16.08
N ARG A 178 9.20 12.27 -15.43
CA ARG A 178 8.84 12.56 -14.03
C ARG A 178 9.31 11.51 -13.06
#